data_31d5adb106c397be9c88d028e0e4012c
#
_entry.id   31d5adb106c397be9c88d028e0e4012c
#
_cell.length_a   1.000
_cell.length_b   1.000
_cell.length_c   1.000
_cell.angle_alpha   90.00
_cell.angle_beta   90.00
_cell.angle_gamma   90.00
#
_symmetry.space_group_name_H-M   'P 1'
#
loop_
_entity.id
_entity.type
_entity.pdbx_description
1 polymer ?
#
loop_
_entity_poly.entity_id
_entity_poly.type
_entity_poly.pdbx_seq_one_letter_code
_entity_poly.pdbx_strand_id
1 'polypeptide(L)'
;DFGFMLGILAIFLVFGAMDFDTVFAAAAGQQGQTFSFLGYEVDVMTTITMLLFIGAMGKSAQLGLHTWLPDAMEGPTPVSALIHAATMVTAGVFMVARCSPMFELAPVTLEFITFIGASTALFAATVGLVQNDIKRVIAYSTCSQLGYMFFALGVSAYGAAIFHLFTHAFFKALLFLGSGSVIHGMSDEQDMRKMGGIWKHMKGTYAMMWIGSLALVGVFPFAGYYSKDMILEAAYVAQNGFAQYAFVFGIAAAFMTAFYSGRLIFMTFHGKPRASEEVMSHVHESPKVMLIPLLVLAVGAVAAGFVFYGDFVGDNYDAFWGSALFLAGDNILEAARQVPTWVKLLPLVMGALGLGLSWVFYIWKPRIPKTLAETNSPIYNFLLNKWYFDELYELIFIRPAKWIGYQFWKIGDGKIIDGFGPDGVSGAIAWVAGKARRVQTGYLYHYAFVMLIGVVALLTWYGFQPGGVQ
;
A
#
# COMPACT_ATOMS: atom_id res chain seq x y z
N ASP A 1 2.93 -10.23 0.19
CA ASP A 1 2.51 -11.65 0.14
C ASP A 1 3.50 -12.58 0.86
N PHE A 2 4.82 -12.39 0.71
CA PHE A 2 5.82 -13.28 1.33
C PHE A 2 5.73 -13.30 2.87
N GLY A 3 5.68 -12.14 3.52
CA GLY A 3 5.50 -12.06 4.98
C GLY A 3 4.21 -12.71 5.45
N PHE A 4 3.11 -12.49 4.72
CA PHE A 4 1.82 -13.11 5.02
C PHE A 4 1.86 -14.64 4.91
N MET A 5 2.50 -15.16 3.87
CA MET A 5 2.73 -16.60 3.69
C MET A 5 3.52 -17.19 4.86
N LEU A 6 4.60 -16.52 5.28
CA LEU A 6 5.37 -16.97 6.46
C LEU A 6 4.54 -16.95 7.74
N GLY A 7 3.65 -15.97 7.91
CA GLY A 7 2.71 -15.93 9.03
C GLY A 7 1.75 -17.11 9.04
N ILE A 8 1.17 -17.48 7.88
CA ILE A 8 0.30 -18.65 7.75
C ILE A 8 1.07 -19.95 8.04
N LEU A 9 2.28 -20.09 7.51
CA LEU A 9 3.14 -21.25 7.79
C LEU A 9 3.49 -21.35 9.29
N ALA A 10 3.78 -20.22 9.93
CA ALA A 10 4.03 -20.17 11.37
C ALA A 10 2.80 -20.60 12.18
N ILE A 11 1.59 -20.18 11.80
CA ILE A 11 0.33 -20.66 12.40
C ILE A 11 0.25 -22.18 12.29
N PHE A 12 0.47 -22.72 11.09
CA PHE A 12 0.40 -24.18 10.89
C PHE A 12 1.44 -24.93 11.74
N LEU A 13 2.66 -24.43 11.83
CA LEU A 13 3.73 -25.06 12.61
C LEU A 13 3.44 -25.04 14.11
N VAL A 14 2.83 -23.98 14.63
CA VAL A 14 2.53 -23.83 16.06
C VAL A 14 1.26 -24.54 16.48
N PHE A 15 0.19 -24.40 15.68
CA PHE A 15 -1.14 -24.88 16.04
C PHE A 15 -1.50 -26.23 15.40
N GLY A 16 -0.78 -26.66 14.36
CA GLY A 16 -1.13 -27.87 13.57
C GLY A 16 -2.41 -27.73 12.76
N ALA A 17 -3.00 -26.53 12.69
CA ALA A 17 -4.26 -26.20 12.05
C ALA A 17 -4.18 -24.81 11.38
N MET A 18 -5.12 -24.51 10.47
CA MET A 18 -5.25 -23.20 9.82
C MET A 18 -6.68 -22.65 9.87
N ASP A 19 -7.63 -23.43 10.38
CA ASP A 19 -9.00 -22.97 10.57
C ASP A 19 -9.09 -22.05 11.78
N PHE A 20 -9.96 -21.03 11.69
CA PHE A 20 -10.08 -20.00 12.71
C PHE A 20 -10.50 -20.56 14.07
N ASP A 21 -11.42 -21.48 14.11
CA ASP A 21 -11.99 -21.98 15.37
C ASP A 21 -10.93 -22.71 16.19
N THR A 22 -10.15 -23.60 15.57
CA THR A 22 -9.07 -24.33 16.23
C THR A 22 -7.95 -23.39 16.67
N VAL A 23 -7.51 -22.49 15.78
CA VAL A 23 -6.40 -21.57 16.07
C VAL A 23 -6.78 -20.58 17.17
N PHE A 24 -7.96 -19.98 17.11
CA PHE A 24 -8.39 -18.98 18.10
C PHE A 24 -8.63 -19.60 19.48
N ALA A 25 -9.20 -20.82 19.55
CA ALA A 25 -9.36 -21.54 20.81
C ALA A 25 -8.02 -21.89 21.47
N ALA A 26 -6.99 -22.18 20.69
CA ALA A 26 -5.66 -22.54 21.17
C ALA A 26 -4.73 -21.32 21.40
N ALA A 27 -5.07 -20.13 20.88
CA ALA A 27 -4.20 -18.95 20.90
C ALA A 27 -3.79 -18.54 22.31
N ALA A 28 -4.71 -18.54 23.29
CA ALA A 28 -4.42 -18.18 24.69
C ALA A 28 -3.35 -19.08 25.32
N GLY A 29 -3.26 -20.34 24.91
CA GLY A 29 -2.23 -21.28 25.40
C GLY A 29 -0.83 -20.99 24.88
N GLN A 30 -0.68 -20.14 23.89
CA GLN A 30 0.60 -19.73 23.31
C GLN A 30 1.11 -18.39 23.87
N GLN A 31 0.36 -17.74 24.76
CA GLN A 31 0.78 -16.48 25.36
C GLN A 31 2.07 -16.65 26.17
N GLY A 32 3.09 -15.86 25.86
CA GLY A 32 4.40 -15.92 26.53
C GLY A 32 5.26 -17.13 26.14
N GLN A 33 4.83 -17.97 25.20
CA GLN A 33 5.68 -19.02 24.63
C GLN A 33 6.71 -18.40 23.69
N THR A 34 7.94 -18.93 23.76
CA THR A 34 9.04 -18.49 22.91
C THR A 34 9.60 -19.64 22.08
N PHE A 35 10.27 -19.31 21.00
CA PHE A 35 11.10 -20.25 20.22
C PHE A 35 12.44 -19.60 19.92
N SER A 36 13.49 -20.42 19.80
CA SER A 36 14.82 -19.92 19.50
C SER A 36 14.99 -19.70 17.99
N PHE A 37 15.31 -18.47 17.58
CA PHE A 37 15.62 -18.11 16.20
C PHE A 37 16.94 -17.35 16.15
N LEU A 38 17.91 -17.87 15.41
CA LEU A 38 19.26 -17.30 15.30
C LEU A 38 19.95 -17.03 16.64
N GLY A 39 19.63 -17.82 17.68
CA GLY A 39 20.17 -17.67 19.04
C GLY A 39 19.44 -16.66 19.93
N TYR A 40 18.31 -16.12 19.47
CA TYR A 40 17.42 -15.23 20.24
C TYR A 40 16.12 -15.95 20.57
N GLU A 41 15.64 -15.78 21.80
CA GLU A 41 14.30 -16.22 22.20
C GLU A 41 13.26 -15.21 21.69
N VAL A 42 12.39 -15.64 20.81
CA VAL A 42 11.38 -14.80 20.14
C VAL A 42 9.99 -15.25 20.55
N ASP A 43 9.13 -14.30 20.93
CA ASP A 43 7.75 -14.58 21.31
C ASP A 43 6.93 -15.07 20.11
N VAL A 44 6.21 -16.18 20.29
CA VAL A 44 5.46 -16.87 19.25
C VAL A 44 4.36 -15.98 18.68
N MET A 45 3.52 -15.41 19.55
CA MET A 45 2.35 -14.65 19.11
C MET A 45 2.77 -13.32 18.44
N THR A 46 3.78 -12.64 19.00
CA THR A 46 4.36 -11.45 18.38
C THR A 46 4.92 -11.75 16.98
N THR A 47 5.61 -12.87 16.81
CA THR A 47 6.18 -13.24 15.50
C THR A 47 5.08 -13.50 14.47
N ILE A 48 4.10 -14.32 14.81
CA ILE A 48 2.98 -14.67 13.91
C ILE A 48 2.22 -13.40 13.51
N THR A 49 1.79 -12.61 14.48
CA THR A 49 0.98 -11.41 14.23
C THR A 49 1.76 -10.34 13.47
N MET A 50 3.06 -10.18 13.73
CA MET A 50 3.92 -9.26 12.98
C MET A 50 4.06 -9.69 11.51
N LEU A 51 4.25 -10.98 11.22
CA LEU A 51 4.32 -11.50 9.86
C LEU A 51 2.99 -11.33 9.10
N LEU A 52 1.87 -11.58 9.77
CA LEU A 52 0.55 -11.32 9.22
C LEU A 52 0.35 -9.82 8.95
N PHE A 53 0.78 -8.97 9.89
CA PHE A 53 0.67 -7.51 9.75
C PHE A 53 1.54 -6.97 8.61
N ILE A 54 2.73 -7.51 8.35
CA ILE A 54 3.53 -7.16 7.15
C ILE A 54 2.73 -7.42 5.87
N GLY A 55 1.98 -8.52 5.81
CA GLY A 55 1.07 -8.77 4.71
C GLY A 55 -0.07 -7.75 4.60
N ALA A 56 -0.67 -7.39 5.74
CA ALA A 56 -1.69 -6.35 5.83
C ALA A 56 -1.16 -4.97 5.39
N MET A 57 0.05 -4.59 5.84
CA MET A 57 0.74 -3.35 5.40
C MET A 57 0.85 -3.28 3.88
N GLY A 58 1.20 -4.40 3.23
CA GLY A 58 1.34 -4.45 1.77
C GLY A 58 0.03 -4.22 1.04
N LYS A 59 -1.04 -4.94 1.40
CA LYS A 59 -2.36 -4.79 0.76
C LYS A 59 -3.02 -3.46 1.10
N SER A 60 -2.83 -2.97 2.31
CA SER A 60 -3.46 -1.72 2.78
C SER A 60 -2.53 -0.51 2.70
N ALA A 61 -1.46 -0.60 1.93
CA ALA A 61 -0.56 0.51 1.58
C ALA A 61 -0.11 1.34 2.78
N GLN A 62 0.38 0.68 3.85
CA GLN A 62 0.95 1.37 4.99
C GLN A 62 2.39 1.82 4.72
N LEU A 63 2.87 2.79 5.48
CA LEU A 63 4.20 3.38 5.33
C LEU A 63 5.27 2.28 5.20
N GLY A 64 6.14 2.40 4.20
CA GLY A 64 7.12 1.38 3.83
C GLY A 64 6.65 0.41 2.74
N LEU A 65 5.34 0.19 2.55
CA LEU A 65 4.79 -0.70 1.51
C LEU A 65 3.66 -0.02 0.70
N HIS A 66 3.63 1.31 0.63
CA HIS A 66 2.53 2.12 0.09
C HIS A 66 2.74 2.56 -1.37
N THR A 67 3.94 2.48 -1.92
CA THR A 67 4.31 3.15 -3.20
C THR A 67 3.48 2.70 -4.39
N TRP A 68 2.99 1.46 -4.38
CA TRP A 68 2.15 0.91 -5.44
C TRP A 68 0.76 1.56 -5.56
N LEU A 69 0.25 2.12 -4.44
CA LEU A 69 -1.13 2.61 -4.37
C LEU A 69 -1.40 3.80 -5.30
N PRO A 70 -0.57 4.86 -5.32
CA PRO A 70 -0.74 5.96 -6.27
C PRO A 70 -0.51 5.57 -7.72
N ASP A 71 0.35 4.58 -7.97
CA ASP A 71 0.65 4.11 -9.33
C ASP A 71 -0.50 3.27 -9.92
N ALA A 72 -1.33 2.66 -9.07
CA ALA A 72 -2.58 2.01 -9.49
C ALA A 72 -3.61 2.99 -10.11
N MET A 73 -3.35 4.31 -10.07
CA MET A 73 -4.19 5.33 -10.71
C MET A 73 -4.09 5.35 -12.25
N GLU A 74 -3.15 4.64 -12.85
CA GLU A 74 -3.07 4.46 -14.30
C GLU A 74 -4.27 3.66 -14.86
N GLY A 75 -4.93 2.85 -14.02
CA GLY A 75 -6.13 2.11 -14.39
C GLY A 75 -7.38 2.99 -14.57
N PRO A 76 -8.45 2.45 -15.23
CA PRO A 76 -9.72 3.15 -15.36
C PRO A 76 -10.31 3.54 -13.99
N THR A 77 -10.95 4.71 -13.93
CA THR A 77 -11.47 5.26 -12.65
C THR A 77 -12.43 4.33 -11.88
N PRO A 78 -13.34 3.57 -12.53
CA PRO A 78 -14.17 2.61 -11.81
C PRO A 78 -13.37 1.51 -11.10
N VAL A 79 -12.26 1.06 -11.70
CA VAL A 79 -11.34 0.09 -11.07
C VAL A 79 -10.62 0.73 -9.90
N SER A 80 -10.16 1.98 -10.04
CA SER A 80 -9.57 2.75 -8.94
C SER A 80 -10.57 2.88 -7.77
N ALA A 81 -11.83 3.19 -8.06
CA ALA A 81 -12.88 3.28 -7.04
C ALA A 81 -13.05 1.94 -6.28
N LEU A 82 -13.12 0.83 -7.02
CA LEU A 82 -13.29 -0.50 -6.42
C LEU A 82 -12.10 -0.87 -5.53
N ILE A 83 -10.87 -0.72 -6.01
CA ILE A 83 -9.64 -1.06 -5.28
C ILE A 83 -9.50 -0.24 -4.00
N HIS A 84 -9.77 1.08 -4.07
CA HIS A 84 -9.45 2.02 -3.00
C HIS A 84 -10.57 2.26 -2.01
N ALA A 85 -11.84 1.96 -2.36
CA ALA A 85 -12.96 2.22 -1.48
C ALA A 85 -13.26 1.07 -0.51
N ALA A 86 -13.42 -0.17 -1.03
CA ALA A 86 -14.04 -1.23 -0.27
C ALA A 86 -13.39 -2.62 -0.40
N THR A 87 -12.42 -2.83 -1.30
CA THR A 87 -11.95 -4.18 -1.60
C THR A 87 -10.49 -4.43 -1.22
N MET A 88 -9.54 -4.21 -2.13
CA MET A 88 -8.16 -4.65 -1.94
C MET A 88 -7.46 -3.97 -0.76
N VAL A 89 -7.61 -2.65 -0.64
CA VAL A 89 -6.93 -1.88 0.41
C VAL A 89 -7.54 -2.06 1.81
N THR A 90 -8.77 -2.54 1.91
CA THR A 90 -9.46 -2.77 3.18
C THR A 90 -9.21 -4.18 3.73
N ALA A 91 -8.67 -5.09 2.91
CA ALA A 91 -8.41 -6.47 3.28
C ALA A 91 -7.47 -6.62 4.49
N GLY A 92 -6.43 -5.78 4.58
CA GLY A 92 -5.52 -5.80 5.73
C GLY A 92 -6.19 -5.36 7.03
N VAL A 93 -7.04 -4.34 6.97
CA VAL A 93 -7.83 -3.87 8.12
C VAL A 93 -8.78 -4.96 8.61
N PHE A 94 -9.50 -5.58 7.67
CA PHE A 94 -10.40 -6.69 7.98
C PHE A 94 -9.65 -7.88 8.60
N MET A 95 -8.50 -8.25 8.05
CA MET A 95 -7.70 -9.38 8.52
C MET A 95 -7.25 -9.17 9.97
N VAL A 96 -6.73 -7.99 10.30
CA VAL A 96 -6.30 -7.70 11.68
C VAL A 96 -7.48 -7.74 12.64
N ALA A 97 -8.63 -7.15 12.27
CA ALA A 97 -9.84 -7.21 13.09
C ALA A 97 -10.35 -8.65 13.26
N ARG A 98 -10.40 -9.44 12.18
CA ARG A 98 -10.85 -10.85 12.23
C ARG A 98 -9.94 -11.73 13.08
N CYS A 99 -8.63 -11.45 13.08
CA CYS A 99 -7.64 -12.15 13.87
C CYS A 99 -7.38 -11.49 15.24
N SER A 100 -8.31 -10.65 15.74
CA SER A 100 -8.19 -10.01 17.05
C SER A 100 -7.85 -10.97 18.20
N PRO A 101 -8.34 -12.25 18.25
CA PRO A 101 -7.92 -13.19 19.30
C PRO A 101 -6.42 -13.46 19.36
N MET A 102 -5.71 -13.28 18.24
CA MET A 102 -4.26 -13.44 18.18
C MET A 102 -3.53 -12.11 18.45
N PHE A 103 -4.04 -11.01 17.88
CA PHE A 103 -3.41 -9.68 18.02
C PHE A 103 -3.48 -9.15 19.46
N GLU A 104 -4.55 -9.40 20.18
CA GLU A 104 -4.69 -9.03 21.60
C GLU A 104 -3.66 -9.71 22.51
N LEU A 105 -3.12 -10.86 22.10
CA LEU A 105 -2.07 -11.58 22.82
C LEU A 105 -0.65 -11.08 22.46
N ALA A 106 -0.52 -10.11 21.58
CA ALA A 106 0.74 -9.58 21.07
C ALA A 106 0.81 -8.03 21.19
N PRO A 107 0.93 -7.48 22.40
CA PRO A 107 0.90 -6.04 22.63
C PRO A 107 1.98 -5.28 21.85
N VAL A 108 3.16 -5.85 21.68
CA VAL A 108 4.24 -5.26 20.87
C VAL A 108 3.80 -5.07 19.42
N THR A 109 3.06 -6.02 18.84
CA THR A 109 2.52 -5.89 17.48
C THR A 109 1.45 -4.79 17.43
N LEU A 110 0.57 -4.71 18.42
CA LEU A 110 -0.46 -3.65 18.48
C LEU A 110 0.17 -2.25 18.59
N GLU A 111 1.23 -2.09 19.39
CA GLU A 111 2.00 -0.84 19.45
C GLU A 111 2.62 -0.48 18.09
N PHE A 112 3.20 -1.46 17.40
CA PHE A 112 3.78 -1.27 16.06
C PHE A 112 2.70 -0.90 15.03
N ILE A 113 1.53 -1.53 15.09
CA ILE A 113 0.37 -1.19 14.25
C ILE A 113 -0.07 0.26 14.50
N THR A 114 -0.14 0.68 15.76
CA THR A 114 -0.49 2.05 16.14
C THR A 114 0.51 3.06 15.57
N PHE A 115 1.80 2.79 15.72
CA PHE A 115 2.87 3.66 15.20
C PHE A 115 2.83 3.77 13.66
N ILE A 116 2.77 2.65 12.96
CA ILE A 116 2.74 2.61 11.49
C ILE A 116 1.47 3.27 10.95
N GLY A 117 0.30 2.98 11.56
CA GLY A 117 -0.96 3.57 11.15
C GLY A 117 -0.96 5.10 11.28
N ALA A 118 -0.55 5.63 12.43
CA ALA A 118 -0.47 7.06 12.66
C ALA A 118 0.55 7.76 11.75
N SER A 119 1.73 7.16 11.58
CA SER A 119 2.76 7.65 10.65
C SER A 119 2.25 7.68 9.21
N THR A 120 1.53 6.64 8.78
CA THR A 120 0.92 6.57 7.44
C THR A 120 -0.13 7.65 7.25
N ALA A 121 -1.00 7.86 8.25
CA ALA A 121 -2.04 8.87 8.20
C ALA A 121 -1.46 10.28 7.97
N LEU A 122 -0.41 10.63 8.72
CA LEU A 122 0.28 11.92 8.58
C LEU A 122 1.02 12.01 7.25
N PHE A 123 1.86 11.03 6.92
CA PHE A 123 2.63 10.98 5.69
C PHE A 123 1.75 11.20 4.45
N ALA A 124 0.73 10.37 4.29
CA ALA A 124 -0.14 10.44 3.13
C ALA A 124 -0.93 11.76 3.05
N ALA A 125 -1.34 12.30 4.21
CA ALA A 125 -2.01 13.60 4.25
C ALA A 125 -1.07 14.72 3.79
N THR A 126 0.22 14.73 4.19
CA THR A 126 1.20 15.74 3.74
C THR A 126 1.43 15.69 2.24
N VAL A 127 1.52 14.51 1.66
CA VAL A 127 1.68 14.33 0.20
C VAL A 127 0.41 14.80 -0.54
N GLY A 128 -0.77 14.49 0.00
CA GLY A 128 -2.06 14.92 -0.56
C GLY A 128 -2.21 16.44 -0.68
N LEU A 129 -1.56 17.22 0.18
CA LEU A 129 -1.59 18.70 0.13
C LEU A 129 -1.07 19.27 -1.20
N VAL A 130 -0.13 18.59 -1.86
CA VAL A 130 0.62 19.14 -3.00
C VAL A 130 0.40 18.40 -4.32
N GLN A 131 -0.25 17.21 -4.30
CA GLN A 131 -0.55 16.48 -5.53
C GLN A 131 -1.49 17.28 -6.43
N ASN A 132 -1.25 17.20 -7.75
CA ASN A 132 -2.01 18.00 -8.74
C ASN A 132 -3.01 17.15 -9.55
N ASP A 133 -2.81 15.85 -9.62
CA ASP A 133 -3.74 14.90 -10.23
C ASP A 133 -4.90 14.61 -9.28
N ILE A 134 -6.16 14.76 -9.79
CA ILE A 134 -7.38 14.59 -8.97
C ILE A 134 -7.49 13.18 -8.39
N LYS A 135 -7.13 12.13 -9.15
CA LYS A 135 -7.16 10.74 -8.70
C LYS A 135 -6.06 10.49 -7.64
N ARG A 136 -4.86 11.03 -7.84
CA ARG A 136 -3.75 10.88 -6.89
C ARG A 136 -4.02 11.54 -5.55
N VAL A 137 -4.67 12.72 -5.51
CA VAL A 137 -5.11 13.34 -4.25
C VAL A 137 -6.04 12.40 -3.48
N ILE A 138 -7.04 11.81 -4.16
CA ILE A 138 -7.99 10.89 -3.54
C ILE A 138 -7.28 9.59 -3.12
N ALA A 139 -6.30 9.09 -3.87
CA ALA A 139 -5.51 7.91 -3.53
C ALA A 139 -4.68 8.13 -2.25
N TYR A 140 -3.96 9.24 -2.13
CA TYR A 140 -3.24 9.59 -0.91
C TYR A 140 -4.18 9.80 0.28
N SER A 141 -5.36 10.37 0.03
CA SER A 141 -6.36 10.46 1.08
C SER A 141 -6.89 9.07 1.51
N THR A 142 -6.93 8.06 0.61
CA THR A 142 -7.23 6.67 0.99
C THR A 142 -6.13 6.10 1.88
N CYS A 143 -4.86 6.26 1.48
CA CYS A 143 -3.72 5.82 2.29
C CYS A 143 -3.76 6.42 3.70
N SER A 144 -4.07 7.71 3.81
CA SER A 144 -4.25 8.39 5.09
C SER A 144 -5.39 7.79 5.93
N GLN A 145 -6.56 7.53 5.34
CA GLN A 145 -7.72 6.96 6.05
C GLN A 145 -7.46 5.50 6.48
N LEU A 146 -6.74 4.72 5.68
CA LEU A 146 -6.30 3.39 6.10
C LEU A 146 -5.36 3.48 7.31
N GLY A 147 -4.49 4.49 7.36
CA GLY A 147 -3.68 4.78 8.54
C GLY A 147 -4.52 4.98 9.81
N TYR A 148 -5.64 5.73 9.71
CA TYR A 148 -6.60 5.87 10.82
C TYR A 148 -7.18 4.52 11.25
N MET A 149 -7.57 3.67 10.31
CA MET A 149 -8.11 2.36 10.63
C MET A 149 -7.06 1.49 11.33
N PHE A 150 -5.80 1.53 10.88
CA PHE A 150 -4.73 0.74 11.50
C PHE A 150 -4.38 1.22 12.91
N PHE A 151 -4.24 2.51 13.16
CA PHE A 151 -3.99 2.89 14.55
C PHE A 151 -5.20 2.66 15.46
N ALA A 152 -6.43 2.67 14.93
CA ALA A 152 -7.60 2.23 15.69
C ALA A 152 -7.53 0.74 16.04
N LEU A 153 -7.11 -0.12 15.11
CA LEU A 153 -6.85 -1.54 15.40
C LEU A 153 -5.74 -1.70 16.44
N GLY A 154 -4.67 -0.93 16.33
CA GLY A 154 -3.53 -0.99 17.24
C GLY A 154 -3.85 -0.56 18.67
N VAL A 155 -4.88 0.26 18.87
CA VAL A 155 -5.41 0.60 20.21
C VAL A 155 -6.61 -0.25 20.61
N SER A 156 -6.81 -1.41 19.97
CA SER A 156 -7.91 -2.37 20.23
C SER A 156 -9.32 -1.82 19.97
N ALA A 157 -9.46 -0.72 19.21
CA ALA A 157 -10.74 -0.15 18.82
C ALA A 157 -11.25 -0.78 17.50
N TYR A 158 -11.33 -2.12 17.43
CA TYR A 158 -11.65 -2.89 16.22
C TYR A 158 -13.01 -2.47 15.62
N GLY A 159 -14.04 -2.33 16.44
CA GLY A 159 -15.37 -1.91 16.00
C GLY A 159 -15.34 -0.54 15.31
N ALA A 160 -14.59 0.43 15.85
CA ALA A 160 -14.43 1.75 15.24
C ALA A 160 -13.65 1.68 13.92
N ALA A 161 -12.60 0.84 13.84
CA ALA A 161 -11.83 0.63 12.62
C ALA A 161 -12.71 0.09 11.49
N ILE A 162 -13.50 -0.96 11.75
CA ILE A 162 -14.41 -1.56 10.77
C ILE A 162 -15.58 -0.62 10.46
N PHE A 163 -16.09 0.13 11.43
CA PHE A 163 -17.11 1.13 11.17
C PHE A 163 -16.60 2.23 10.23
N HIS A 164 -15.37 2.68 10.44
CA HIS A 164 -14.76 3.65 9.52
C HIS A 164 -14.49 3.04 8.15
N LEU A 165 -14.09 1.79 8.07
CA LEU A 165 -13.98 1.04 6.79
C LEU A 165 -15.32 1.00 6.06
N PHE A 166 -16.42 0.72 6.75
CA PHE A 166 -17.74 0.65 6.17
C PHE A 166 -18.21 2.02 5.63
N THR A 167 -18.09 3.08 6.42
CA THR A 167 -18.45 4.44 5.97
C THR A 167 -17.52 4.95 4.87
N HIS A 168 -16.20 4.60 4.96
CA HIS A 168 -15.19 4.92 3.97
C HIS A 168 -15.53 4.34 2.59
N ALA A 169 -16.07 3.13 2.52
CA ALA A 169 -16.48 2.51 1.26
C ALA A 169 -17.44 3.43 0.48
N PHE A 170 -18.42 4.03 1.14
CA PHE A 170 -19.38 4.92 0.48
C PHE A 170 -18.74 6.22 0.00
N PHE A 171 -18.10 6.98 0.88
CA PHE A 171 -17.60 8.29 0.48
C PHE A 171 -16.37 8.23 -0.41
N LYS A 172 -15.55 7.17 -0.33
CA LYS A 172 -14.41 6.99 -1.23
C LYS A 172 -14.82 6.56 -2.64
N ALA A 173 -15.74 5.59 -2.74
CA ALA A 173 -16.28 5.24 -4.04
C ALA A 173 -16.96 6.46 -4.70
N LEU A 174 -17.68 7.27 -3.90
CA LEU A 174 -18.31 8.51 -4.36
C LEU A 174 -17.28 9.51 -4.90
N LEU A 175 -16.18 9.73 -4.18
CA LEU A 175 -15.12 10.67 -4.59
C LEU A 175 -14.37 10.17 -5.84
N PHE A 176 -14.03 8.88 -5.92
CA PHE A 176 -13.38 8.32 -7.09
C PHE A 176 -14.29 8.35 -8.33
N LEU A 177 -15.51 7.85 -8.23
CA LEU A 177 -16.43 7.87 -9.35
C LEU A 177 -16.82 9.31 -9.73
N GLY A 178 -16.93 10.22 -8.74
CA GLY A 178 -17.13 11.63 -8.98
C GLY A 178 -15.96 12.29 -9.72
N SER A 179 -14.72 11.94 -9.36
CA SER A 179 -13.55 12.38 -10.13
C SER A 179 -13.55 11.81 -11.56
N GLY A 180 -13.99 10.56 -11.74
CA GLY A 180 -14.19 9.97 -13.07
C GLY A 180 -15.22 10.72 -13.91
N SER A 181 -16.30 11.18 -13.27
CA SER A 181 -17.29 12.04 -13.90
C SER A 181 -16.69 13.38 -14.35
N VAL A 182 -15.84 14.00 -13.50
CA VAL A 182 -15.12 15.25 -13.86
C VAL A 182 -14.17 15.00 -15.05
N ILE A 183 -13.37 13.96 -14.99
CA ILE A 183 -12.40 13.60 -16.04
C ILE A 183 -13.13 13.38 -17.37
N HIS A 184 -14.22 12.62 -17.35
CA HIS A 184 -15.06 12.38 -18.54
C HIS A 184 -15.62 13.69 -19.12
N GLY A 185 -16.15 14.58 -18.26
CA GLY A 185 -16.69 15.87 -18.67
C GLY A 185 -15.64 16.89 -19.13
N MET A 186 -14.35 16.66 -18.81
CA MET A 186 -13.22 17.53 -19.11
C MET A 186 -12.29 16.94 -20.20
N SER A 187 -12.81 16.07 -21.07
CA SER A 187 -12.04 15.44 -22.16
C SER A 187 -10.75 14.75 -21.67
N ASP A 188 -10.88 13.92 -20.65
CA ASP A 188 -9.83 13.10 -19.99
C ASP A 188 -8.72 13.89 -19.26
N GLU A 189 -8.92 15.20 -19.00
CA GLU A 189 -7.97 15.97 -18.19
C GLU A 189 -8.04 15.54 -16.72
N GLN A 190 -6.89 15.25 -16.12
CA GLN A 190 -6.74 14.85 -14.72
C GLN A 190 -6.04 15.91 -13.86
N ASP A 191 -5.30 16.84 -14.46
CA ASP A 191 -4.58 17.87 -13.75
C ASP A 191 -5.51 19.01 -13.31
N MET A 192 -5.72 19.10 -11.99
CA MET A 192 -6.56 20.16 -11.40
C MET A 192 -6.08 21.58 -11.73
N ARG A 193 -4.81 21.77 -12.08
CA ARG A 193 -4.26 23.09 -12.49
C ARG A 193 -4.83 23.57 -13.82
N LYS A 194 -5.31 22.65 -14.65
CA LYS A 194 -5.96 22.91 -15.94
C LYS A 194 -7.48 22.91 -15.88
N MET A 195 -8.08 22.72 -14.70
CA MET A 195 -9.51 22.75 -14.46
C MET A 195 -9.97 24.13 -13.95
N GLY A 196 -11.18 24.24 -13.48
CA GLY A 196 -11.73 25.44 -12.83
C GLY A 196 -13.02 25.94 -13.48
N GLY A 197 -13.91 26.54 -12.69
CA GLY A 197 -15.15 27.15 -13.16
C GLY A 197 -16.25 26.22 -13.66
N ILE A 198 -16.07 24.89 -13.56
CA ILE A 198 -16.95 23.88 -14.17
C ILE A 198 -18.23 23.58 -13.38
N TRP A 199 -18.37 24.10 -12.15
CA TRP A 199 -19.54 23.79 -11.30
C TRP A 199 -20.90 24.10 -11.94
N LYS A 200 -20.96 25.10 -12.84
CA LYS A 200 -22.19 25.49 -13.57
C LYS A 200 -22.62 24.45 -14.60
N HIS A 201 -21.64 23.76 -15.17
CA HIS A 201 -21.83 22.75 -16.23
C HIS A 201 -22.06 21.35 -15.64
N MET A 202 -21.53 21.06 -14.44
CA MET A 202 -21.57 19.76 -13.81
C MET A 202 -22.17 19.83 -12.39
N LYS A 203 -23.42 20.29 -12.28
CA LYS A 203 -24.07 20.55 -10.98
C LYS A 203 -24.28 19.28 -10.14
N GLY A 204 -24.67 18.18 -10.78
CA GLY A 204 -24.88 16.90 -10.11
C GLY A 204 -23.57 16.34 -9.56
N THR A 205 -22.55 16.22 -10.42
CA THR A 205 -21.21 15.80 -10.03
C THR A 205 -20.62 16.70 -8.93
N TYR A 206 -20.78 18.02 -9.04
CA TYR A 206 -20.33 18.98 -8.04
C TYR A 206 -20.97 18.74 -6.66
N ALA A 207 -22.29 18.53 -6.60
CA ALA A 207 -22.97 18.22 -5.35
C ALA A 207 -22.47 16.90 -4.73
N MET A 208 -22.30 15.86 -5.55
CA MET A 208 -21.78 14.55 -5.10
C MET A 208 -20.35 14.63 -4.58
N MET A 209 -19.50 15.42 -5.23
CA MET A 209 -18.12 15.65 -4.78
C MET A 209 -18.06 16.41 -3.45
N TRP A 210 -18.96 17.38 -3.23
CA TRP A 210 -19.09 18.03 -1.92
C TRP A 210 -19.55 17.06 -0.83
N ILE A 211 -20.57 16.24 -1.09
CA ILE A 211 -21.07 15.24 -0.13
C ILE A 211 -19.92 14.29 0.27
N GLY A 212 -19.19 13.73 -0.70
CA GLY A 212 -18.05 12.86 -0.44
C GLY A 212 -16.94 13.55 0.32
N SER A 213 -16.63 14.81 -0.01
CA SER A 213 -15.58 15.58 0.67
C SER A 213 -15.97 15.95 2.11
N LEU A 214 -17.20 16.35 2.38
CA LEU A 214 -17.68 16.63 3.74
C LEU A 214 -17.74 15.38 4.60
N ALA A 215 -18.13 14.23 4.00
CA ALA A 215 -18.07 12.95 4.68
C ALA A 215 -16.63 12.54 5.02
N LEU A 216 -15.69 12.71 4.10
CA LEU A 216 -14.27 12.45 4.33
C LEU A 216 -13.66 13.35 5.43
N VAL A 217 -14.01 14.62 5.44
CA VAL A 217 -13.58 15.58 6.48
C VAL A 217 -14.14 15.21 7.84
N GLY A 218 -15.32 14.61 7.91
CA GLY A 218 -16.04 14.28 9.14
C GLY A 218 -16.88 15.43 9.64
N VAL A 219 -17.58 16.13 8.76
CA VAL A 219 -18.53 17.19 9.13
C VAL A 219 -19.88 16.57 9.48
N PHE A 220 -20.49 17.01 10.58
CA PHE A 220 -21.90 16.64 10.89
C PHE A 220 -22.85 17.13 9.80
N PRO A 221 -23.83 16.32 9.32
CA PRO A 221 -24.24 15.00 9.78
C PRO A 221 -23.69 13.82 8.93
N PHE A 222 -22.62 14.01 8.18
CA PHE A 222 -22.10 13.00 7.25
C PHE A 222 -21.44 11.81 7.99
N ALA A 223 -21.39 10.65 7.31
CA ALA A 223 -21.01 9.38 7.90
C ALA A 223 -19.60 9.37 8.54
N GLY A 224 -18.65 10.12 7.97
CA GLY A 224 -17.28 10.21 8.51
C GLY A 224 -17.19 10.87 9.89
N TYR A 225 -18.13 11.74 10.26
CA TYR A 225 -18.21 12.32 11.59
C TYR A 225 -18.36 11.22 12.66
N TYR A 226 -19.27 10.31 12.46
CA TYR A 226 -19.56 9.23 13.42
C TYR A 226 -18.45 8.21 13.53
N SER A 227 -17.72 7.94 12.44
CA SER A 227 -16.73 6.86 12.42
C SER A 227 -15.31 7.33 12.71
N LYS A 228 -14.85 8.45 12.12
CA LYS A 228 -13.49 8.94 12.29
C LYS A 228 -13.25 9.54 13.68
N ASP A 229 -14.25 10.29 14.21
CA ASP A 229 -14.10 10.94 15.50
C ASP A 229 -14.01 9.89 16.62
N MET A 230 -14.76 8.78 16.55
CA MET A 230 -14.63 7.65 17.48
C MET A 230 -13.21 7.04 17.47
N ILE A 231 -12.54 6.99 16.32
CA ILE A 231 -11.15 6.53 16.24
C ILE A 231 -10.21 7.46 17.03
N LEU A 232 -10.37 8.76 16.89
CA LEU A 232 -9.55 9.75 17.58
C LEU A 232 -9.83 9.75 19.09
N GLU A 233 -11.10 9.61 19.47
CA GLU A 233 -11.52 9.49 20.87
C GLU A 233 -10.92 8.23 21.51
N ALA A 234 -10.94 7.09 20.81
CA ALA A 234 -10.30 5.85 21.27
C ALA A 234 -8.79 5.99 21.43
N ALA A 235 -8.11 6.63 20.47
CA ALA A 235 -6.68 6.88 20.55
C ALA A 235 -6.32 7.81 21.72
N TYR A 236 -7.20 8.75 22.09
CA TYR A 236 -6.98 9.65 23.22
C TYR A 236 -6.99 8.91 24.57
N VAL A 237 -7.91 7.96 24.76
CA VAL A 237 -8.06 7.24 26.04
C VAL A 237 -7.18 5.99 26.15
N ALA A 238 -6.66 5.49 25.06
CA ALA A 238 -5.85 4.29 25.03
C ALA A 238 -4.53 4.46 25.82
N GLN A 239 -4.11 3.37 26.46
CA GLN A 239 -2.88 3.31 27.25
C GLN A 239 -1.72 2.62 26.51
N ASN A 240 -1.86 2.39 25.21
CA ASN A 240 -0.81 1.88 24.36
C ASN A 240 0.34 2.91 24.24
N GLY A 241 1.59 2.43 24.15
CA GLY A 241 2.79 3.28 24.13
C GLY A 241 2.80 4.36 23.03
N PHE A 242 2.09 4.15 21.92
CA PHE A 242 1.96 5.10 20.81
C PHE A 242 0.57 5.76 20.68
N ALA A 243 -0.33 5.59 21.65
CA ALA A 243 -1.70 6.12 21.58
C ALA A 243 -1.72 7.66 21.48
N GLN A 244 -0.96 8.36 22.31
CA GLN A 244 -0.88 9.83 22.25
C GLN A 244 -0.22 10.33 20.94
N TYR A 245 0.78 9.62 20.44
CA TYR A 245 1.36 9.87 19.13
C TYR A 245 0.30 9.75 18.02
N ALA A 246 -0.51 8.68 18.05
CA ALA A 246 -1.58 8.45 17.10
C ALA A 246 -2.68 9.53 17.19
N PHE A 247 -3.06 9.95 18.39
CA PHE A 247 -4.01 11.04 18.58
C PHE A 247 -3.51 12.34 17.96
N VAL A 248 -2.29 12.78 18.27
CA VAL A 248 -1.72 14.04 17.77
C VAL A 248 -1.57 14.00 16.24
N PHE A 249 -1.03 12.92 15.69
CA PHE A 249 -0.86 12.76 14.24
C PHE A 249 -2.20 12.62 13.52
N GLY A 250 -3.18 11.96 14.13
CA GLY A 250 -4.53 11.88 13.65
C GLY A 250 -5.19 13.26 13.55
N ILE A 251 -5.10 14.08 14.59
CA ILE A 251 -5.61 15.46 14.58
C ILE A 251 -4.92 16.32 13.50
N ALA A 252 -3.60 16.22 13.38
CA ALA A 252 -2.88 16.93 12.32
C ALA A 252 -3.31 16.46 10.92
N ALA A 253 -3.47 15.16 10.72
CA ALA A 253 -3.95 14.60 9.47
C ALA A 253 -5.42 14.99 9.18
N ALA A 254 -6.28 15.17 10.20
CA ALA A 254 -7.65 15.65 10.03
C ALA A 254 -7.69 17.08 9.47
N PHE A 255 -6.85 17.99 9.98
CA PHE A 255 -6.68 19.33 9.43
C PHE A 255 -6.23 19.30 7.96
N MET A 256 -5.19 18.51 7.66
CA MET A 256 -4.66 18.38 6.30
C MET A 256 -5.70 17.73 5.35
N THR A 257 -6.48 16.77 5.84
CA THR A 257 -7.58 16.14 5.09
C THR A 257 -8.59 17.17 4.64
N ALA A 258 -9.00 18.05 5.53
CA ALA A 258 -9.94 19.13 5.22
C ALA A 258 -9.34 20.11 4.21
N PHE A 259 -8.06 20.46 4.39
CA PHE A 259 -7.38 21.40 3.49
C PHE A 259 -7.27 20.83 2.06
N TYR A 260 -6.76 19.60 1.86
CA TYR A 260 -6.61 19.06 0.51
C TYR A 260 -7.96 18.73 -0.15
N SER A 261 -8.99 18.37 0.64
CA SER A 261 -10.35 18.18 0.12
C SER A 261 -10.94 19.50 -0.39
N GLY A 262 -10.79 20.57 0.39
CA GLY A 262 -11.19 21.90 -0.06
C GLY A 262 -10.37 22.35 -1.28
N ARG A 263 -9.05 22.13 -1.30
CA ARG A 263 -8.20 22.40 -2.45
C ARG A 263 -8.68 21.68 -3.71
N LEU A 264 -9.00 20.39 -3.61
CA LEU A 264 -9.54 19.59 -4.73
C LEU A 264 -10.83 20.22 -5.28
N ILE A 265 -11.80 20.53 -4.40
CA ILE A 265 -13.07 21.13 -4.82
C ILE A 265 -12.87 22.53 -5.42
N PHE A 266 -12.10 23.38 -4.76
CA PHE A 266 -11.92 24.77 -5.22
C PHE A 266 -11.11 24.85 -6.51
N MET A 267 -10.08 24.04 -6.67
CA MET A 267 -9.31 24.02 -7.92
C MET A 267 -10.08 23.42 -9.08
N THR A 268 -10.87 22.38 -8.84
CA THR A 268 -11.61 21.69 -9.90
C THR A 268 -12.84 22.48 -10.33
N PHE A 269 -13.66 22.91 -9.39
CA PHE A 269 -15.01 23.44 -9.70
C PHE A 269 -15.11 24.95 -9.71
N HIS A 270 -14.27 25.65 -8.93
CA HIS A 270 -14.38 27.10 -8.73
C HIS A 270 -13.26 27.88 -9.45
N GLY A 271 -13.27 29.19 -9.28
CA GLY A 271 -12.33 30.10 -9.91
C GLY A 271 -12.59 30.33 -11.40
N LYS A 272 -11.60 30.90 -12.08
CA LYS A 272 -11.66 31.10 -13.53
C LYS A 272 -11.31 29.79 -14.26
N PRO A 273 -11.97 29.47 -15.39
CA PRO A 273 -11.56 28.35 -16.23
C PRO A 273 -10.07 28.48 -16.63
N ARG A 274 -9.35 27.36 -16.54
CA ARG A 274 -7.93 27.28 -16.90
C ARG A 274 -7.68 26.27 -18.04
N ALA A 275 -8.72 25.55 -18.46
CA ALA A 275 -8.70 24.73 -19.65
C ALA A 275 -8.78 25.59 -20.92
N SER A 276 -8.44 25.02 -22.07
CA SER A 276 -8.61 25.67 -23.36
C SER A 276 -10.09 25.93 -23.66
N GLU A 277 -10.38 26.91 -24.53
CA GLU A 277 -11.77 27.22 -24.96
C GLU A 277 -12.42 26.01 -25.63
N GLU A 278 -11.66 25.20 -26.36
CA GLU A 278 -12.10 23.98 -26.98
C GLU A 278 -12.61 22.99 -25.91
N VAL A 279 -11.82 22.67 -24.88
CA VAL A 279 -12.22 21.78 -23.80
C VAL A 279 -13.44 22.34 -23.05
N MET A 280 -13.42 23.66 -22.75
CA MET A 280 -14.53 24.30 -22.03
C MET A 280 -15.86 24.26 -22.81
N SER A 281 -15.82 24.31 -24.15
CA SER A 281 -17.02 24.19 -24.98
C SER A 281 -17.68 22.81 -24.94
N HIS A 282 -16.90 21.78 -24.59
CA HIS A 282 -17.37 20.38 -24.51
C HIS A 282 -17.72 19.96 -23.08
N VAL A 283 -17.49 20.81 -22.05
CA VAL A 283 -17.81 20.46 -20.67
C VAL A 283 -19.31 20.24 -20.50
N HIS A 284 -19.67 19.06 -20.06
CA HIS A 284 -21.06 18.65 -19.84
C HIS A 284 -21.20 17.75 -18.62
N GLU A 285 -22.42 17.66 -18.09
CA GLU A 285 -22.72 16.72 -17.00
C GLU A 285 -22.67 15.28 -17.52
N SER A 286 -22.19 14.37 -16.69
CA SER A 286 -22.12 12.95 -17.03
C SER A 286 -23.48 12.32 -17.24
N PRO A 287 -23.58 11.26 -18.06
CA PRO A 287 -24.83 10.56 -18.32
C PRO A 287 -25.42 9.93 -17.06
N LYS A 288 -26.74 9.68 -17.06
CA LYS A 288 -27.47 9.10 -15.91
C LYS A 288 -26.87 7.78 -15.41
N VAL A 289 -26.31 6.96 -16.31
CA VAL A 289 -25.66 5.70 -15.95
C VAL A 289 -24.45 5.91 -15.01
N MET A 290 -23.81 7.05 -15.05
CA MET A 290 -22.73 7.43 -14.13
C MET A 290 -23.29 8.14 -12.88
N LEU A 291 -24.30 9.00 -13.01
CA LEU A 291 -24.86 9.79 -11.90
C LEU A 291 -25.68 8.96 -10.91
N ILE A 292 -26.40 7.92 -11.37
CA ILE A 292 -27.22 7.07 -10.49
C ILE A 292 -26.37 6.35 -9.43
N PRO A 293 -25.25 5.68 -9.77
CA PRO A 293 -24.34 5.11 -8.77
C PRO A 293 -23.80 6.15 -7.79
N LEU A 294 -23.45 7.35 -8.27
CA LEU A 294 -23.01 8.44 -7.39
C LEU A 294 -24.10 8.82 -6.36
N LEU A 295 -25.35 8.90 -6.81
CA LEU A 295 -26.49 9.23 -5.91
C LEU A 295 -26.67 8.15 -4.83
N VAL A 296 -26.61 6.87 -5.20
CA VAL A 296 -26.72 5.75 -4.24
C VAL A 296 -25.59 5.80 -3.21
N LEU A 297 -24.36 6.04 -3.66
CA LEU A 297 -23.22 6.18 -2.76
C LEU A 297 -23.32 7.43 -1.87
N ALA A 298 -23.86 8.53 -2.39
CA ALA A 298 -24.08 9.74 -1.61
C ALA A 298 -25.09 9.53 -0.48
N VAL A 299 -26.15 8.76 -0.69
CA VAL A 299 -27.09 8.37 0.37
C VAL A 299 -26.33 7.62 1.49
N GLY A 300 -25.49 6.65 1.15
CA GLY A 300 -24.65 5.96 2.13
C GLY A 300 -23.65 6.90 2.83
N ALA A 301 -23.02 7.81 2.09
CA ALA A 301 -22.07 8.78 2.66
C ALA A 301 -22.72 9.77 3.65
N VAL A 302 -24.04 9.98 3.54
CA VAL A 302 -24.81 10.80 4.49
C VAL A 302 -25.35 9.95 5.63
N ALA A 303 -26.03 8.84 5.34
CA ALA A 303 -26.89 8.14 6.30
C ALA A 303 -26.18 7.00 7.06
N ALA A 304 -25.19 6.32 6.44
CA ALA A 304 -24.61 5.10 6.99
C ALA A 304 -23.97 5.31 8.39
N GLY A 305 -23.40 6.48 8.64
CA GLY A 305 -22.82 6.82 9.94
C GLY A 305 -23.84 6.83 11.05
N PHE A 306 -24.94 7.53 10.83
CA PHE A 306 -26.02 7.65 11.82
C PHE A 306 -26.78 6.32 12.01
N VAL A 307 -27.12 5.65 10.91
CA VAL A 307 -27.96 4.43 10.96
C VAL A 307 -27.25 3.28 11.68
N PHE A 308 -25.97 3.09 11.43
CA PHE A 308 -25.22 1.94 11.92
C PHE A 308 -24.33 2.23 13.14
N TYR A 309 -24.36 3.44 13.67
CA TYR A 309 -23.55 3.80 14.84
C TYR A 309 -23.81 2.89 16.03
N GLY A 310 -25.10 2.61 16.33
CA GLY A 310 -25.52 1.76 17.45
C GLY A 310 -24.92 0.36 17.41
N ASP A 311 -24.88 -0.22 16.22
CA ASP A 311 -24.42 -1.60 16.03
C ASP A 311 -22.90 -1.71 16.03
N PHE A 312 -22.20 -0.79 15.35
CA PHE A 312 -20.74 -0.91 15.21
C PHE A 312 -19.96 -0.44 16.42
N VAL A 313 -20.41 0.64 17.07
CA VAL A 313 -19.67 1.29 18.16
C VAL A 313 -20.58 1.76 19.31
N GLY A 314 -21.87 1.60 19.20
CA GLY A 314 -22.87 2.05 20.17
C GLY A 314 -23.37 0.96 21.12
N ASP A 315 -24.63 1.09 21.55
CA ASP A 315 -25.21 0.26 22.61
C ASP A 315 -25.50 -1.19 22.17
N ASN A 316 -25.60 -1.44 20.87
CA ASN A 316 -25.81 -2.78 20.30
C ASN A 316 -24.52 -3.52 19.98
N TYR A 317 -23.34 -3.01 20.39
CA TYR A 317 -22.02 -3.52 20.05
C TYR A 317 -21.89 -5.02 20.28
N ASP A 318 -22.18 -5.48 21.51
CA ASP A 318 -22.01 -6.90 21.89
C ASP A 318 -22.99 -7.81 21.15
N ALA A 319 -24.22 -7.37 20.92
CA ALA A 319 -25.22 -8.13 20.19
C ALA A 319 -24.87 -8.25 18.70
N PHE A 320 -24.29 -7.20 18.10
CA PHE A 320 -23.90 -7.18 16.71
C PHE A 320 -22.61 -7.98 16.42
N TRP A 321 -21.58 -7.75 17.23
CA TRP A 321 -20.28 -8.39 16.98
C TRP A 321 -20.21 -9.82 17.54
N GLY A 322 -20.89 -10.12 18.64
CA GLY A 322 -20.84 -11.42 19.29
C GLY A 322 -19.38 -11.88 19.51
N SER A 323 -19.03 -13.02 18.93
CA SER A 323 -17.66 -13.57 18.97
C SER A 323 -16.78 -13.19 17.77
N ALA A 324 -17.24 -12.31 16.88
CA ALA A 324 -16.50 -11.97 15.67
C ALA A 324 -15.28 -11.08 15.94
N LEU A 325 -15.36 -10.26 17.01
CA LEU A 325 -14.26 -9.46 17.53
C LEU A 325 -13.96 -9.90 18.96
N PHE A 326 -12.67 -10.01 19.29
CA PHE A 326 -12.20 -10.37 20.60
C PHE A 326 -11.45 -9.18 21.24
N LEU A 327 -11.68 -8.96 22.52
CA LEU A 327 -10.99 -7.98 23.37
C LEU A 327 -10.46 -8.71 24.60
N ALA A 328 -9.18 -8.52 24.92
CA ALA A 328 -8.57 -9.10 26.10
C ALA A 328 -8.92 -8.35 27.40
N GLY A 329 -9.40 -7.13 27.29
CA GLY A 329 -9.79 -6.23 28.39
C GLY A 329 -11.14 -5.55 28.14
N ASP A 330 -11.36 -4.47 28.88
CA ASP A 330 -12.56 -3.64 28.74
C ASP A 330 -12.65 -3.01 27.35
N ASN A 331 -13.88 -2.82 26.88
CA ASN A 331 -14.11 -2.19 25.58
C ASN A 331 -13.73 -0.70 25.61
N ILE A 332 -12.62 -0.38 24.96
CA ILE A 332 -12.08 0.98 24.91
C ILE A 332 -13.09 2.01 24.35
N LEU A 333 -14.05 1.57 23.56
CA LEU A 333 -15.08 2.46 22.99
C LEU A 333 -16.03 3.02 24.06
N GLU A 334 -16.19 2.35 25.18
CA GLU A 334 -16.99 2.89 26.31
C GLU A 334 -16.27 4.07 26.97
N ALA A 335 -14.97 3.96 27.19
CA ALA A 335 -14.16 5.07 27.70
C ALA A 335 -14.06 6.21 26.67
N ALA A 336 -13.96 5.87 25.38
CA ALA A 336 -13.93 6.84 24.29
C ALA A 336 -15.19 7.72 24.25
N ARG A 337 -16.36 7.16 24.50
CA ARG A 337 -17.61 7.95 24.57
C ARG A 337 -17.64 8.98 25.71
N GLN A 338 -16.82 8.81 26.73
CA GLN A 338 -16.78 9.66 27.93
C GLN A 338 -15.64 10.69 27.92
N VAL A 339 -14.93 10.86 26.79
CA VAL A 339 -13.84 11.84 26.67
C VAL A 339 -14.36 13.28 26.88
N PRO A 340 -13.47 14.19 27.32
CA PRO A 340 -13.81 15.61 27.49
C PRO A 340 -14.36 16.23 26.20
N THR A 341 -15.30 17.15 26.32
CA THR A 341 -15.98 17.81 25.17
C THR A 341 -15.00 18.43 24.17
N TRP A 342 -13.86 18.97 24.64
CA TRP A 342 -12.87 19.55 23.76
C TRP A 342 -12.24 18.51 22.81
N VAL A 343 -12.06 17.26 23.26
CA VAL A 343 -11.56 16.15 22.43
C VAL A 343 -12.55 15.84 21.31
N LYS A 344 -13.85 15.77 21.64
CA LYS A 344 -14.92 15.53 20.68
C LYS A 344 -15.05 16.63 19.64
N LEU A 345 -14.82 17.89 20.02
CA LEU A 345 -14.95 19.04 19.14
C LEU A 345 -13.68 19.30 18.32
N LEU A 346 -12.53 18.84 18.77
CA LEU A 346 -11.25 19.14 18.15
C LEU A 346 -11.16 18.72 16.67
N PRO A 347 -11.58 17.51 16.24
CA PRO A 347 -11.58 17.13 14.83
C PRO A 347 -12.45 18.04 13.97
N LEU A 348 -13.62 18.44 14.47
CA LEU A 348 -14.52 19.34 13.76
C LEU A 348 -13.92 20.74 13.60
N VAL A 349 -13.30 21.27 14.66
CA VAL A 349 -12.59 22.57 14.62
C VAL A 349 -11.45 22.52 13.62
N MET A 350 -10.63 21.48 13.64
CA MET A 350 -9.51 21.29 12.70
C MET A 350 -10.01 21.12 11.26
N GLY A 351 -11.13 20.43 11.07
CA GLY A 351 -11.81 20.32 9.80
C GLY A 351 -12.28 21.68 9.26
N ALA A 352 -12.93 22.49 10.09
CA ALA A 352 -13.38 23.83 9.72
C ALA A 352 -12.19 24.77 9.40
N LEU A 353 -11.10 24.71 10.19
CA LEU A 353 -9.89 25.48 9.94
C LEU A 353 -9.22 25.06 8.61
N GLY A 354 -9.11 23.75 8.33
CA GLY A 354 -8.54 23.25 7.08
C GLY A 354 -9.34 23.67 5.85
N LEU A 355 -10.69 23.54 5.88
CA LEU A 355 -11.57 24.02 4.80
C LEU A 355 -11.50 25.52 4.64
N GLY A 356 -11.55 26.27 5.75
CA GLY A 356 -11.45 27.74 5.73
C GLY A 356 -10.12 28.22 5.16
N LEU A 357 -9.01 27.61 5.55
CA LEU A 357 -7.69 27.94 5.02
C LEU A 357 -7.57 27.60 3.53
N SER A 358 -8.14 26.49 3.08
CA SER A 358 -8.15 26.13 1.66
C SER A 358 -8.98 27.13 0.83
N TRP A 359 -10.11 27.62 1.37
CA TRP A 359 -10.89 28.67 0.73
C TRP A 359 -10.08 29.98 0.60
N VAL A 360 -9.37 30.39 1.67
CA VAL A 360 -8.47 31.56 1.62
C VAL A 360 -7.42 31.41 0.53
N PHE A 361 -6.80 30.24 0.42
CA PHE A 361 -5.69 30.00 -0.49
C PHE A 361 -6.13 29.90 -1.95
N TYR A 362 -7.25 29.29 -2.24
CA TYR A 362 -7.63 28.96 -3.63
C TYR A 362 -8.75 29.85 -4.19
N ILE A 363 -9.50 30.55 -3.32
CA ILE A 363 -10.58 31.45 -3.75
C ILE A 363 -10.25 32.93 -3.47
N TRP A 364 -9.92 33.24 -2.21
CA TRP A 364 -9.70 34.65 -1.83
C TRP A 364 -8.35 35.21 -2.26
N LYS A 365 -7.26 34.48 -1.99
CA LYS A 365 -5.89 34.91 -2.31
C LYS A 365 -5.11 33.82 -3.08
N PRO A 366 -5.45 33.55 -4.34
CA PRO A 366 -4.89 32.41 -5.11
C PRO A 366 -3.40 32.55 -5.45
N ARG A 367 -2.76 33.66 -5.08
CA ARG A 367 -1.30 33.87 -5.21
C ARG A 367 -0.52 33.18 -4.07
N ILE A 368 -1.14 33.00 -2.88
CA ILE A 368 -0.45 32.47 -1.70
C ILE A 368 0.15 31.07 -1.95
N PRO A 369 -0.55 30.08 -2.50
CA PRO A 369 0.02 28.75 -2.74
C PRO A 369 1.26 28.78 -3.62
N LYS A 370 1.25 29.61 -4.67
CA LYS A 370 2.40 29.78 -5.57
C LYS A 370 3.60 30.36 -4.83
N THR A 371 3.40 31.46 -4.11
CA THR A 371 4.47 32.12 -3.33
C THR A 371 5.05 31.17 -2.28
N LEU A 372 4.19 30.41 -1.55
CA LEU A 372 4.66 29.43 -0.55
C LEU A 372 5.49 28.32 -1.19
N ALA A 373 5.07 27.78 -2.33
CA ALA A 373 5.80 26.75 -3.05
C ALA A 373 7.17 27.24 -3.56
N GLU A 374 7.24 28.49 -4.04
CA GLU A 374 8.48 29.12 -4.50
C GLU A 374 9.43 29.45 -3.34
N THR A 375 8.90 30.00 -2.24
CA THR A 375 9.71 30.39 -1.06
C THR A 375 10.22 29.16 -0.30
N ASN A 376 9.42 28.09 -0.22
CA ASN A 376 9.75 26.87 0.49
C ASN A 376 9.98 25.68 -0.47
N SER A 377 10.65 25.94 -1.57
CA SER A 377 10.88 24.95 -2.64
C SER A 377 11.44 23.60 -2.15
N PRO A 378 12.38 23.52 -1.19
CA PRO A 378 12.85 22.22 -0.71
C PRO A 378 11.74 21.38 -0.06
N ILE A 379 10.91 22.00 0.79
CA ILE A 379 9.79 21.31 1.46
C ILE A 379 8.73 20.93 0.43
N TYR A 380 8.39 21.85 -0.48
CA TYR A 380 7.43 21.58 -1.54
C TYR A 380 7.87 20.40 -2.42
N ASN A 381 9.14 20.37 -2.85
CA ASN A 381 9.68 19.26 -3.65
C ASN A 381 9.75 17.95 -2.87
N PHE A 382 10.06 18.01 -1.59
CA PHE A 382 10.06 16.81 -0.72
C PHE A 382 8.67 16.18 -0.66
N LEU A 383 7.62 16.98 -0.48
CA LEU A 383 6.24 16.52 -0.46
C LEU A 383 5.75 16.09 -1.84
N LEU A 384 6.10 16.84 -2.89
CA LEU A 384 5.70 16.53 -4.26
C LEU A 384 6.30 15.21 -4.75
N ASN A 385 7.55 14.94 -4.39
CA ASN A 385 8.25 13.69 -4.67
C ASN A 385 7.98 12.62 -3.59
N LYS A 386 6.85 12.72 -2.87
CA LYS A 386 6.35 11.65 -1.99
C LYS A 386 7.37 11.22 -0.93
N TRP A 387 8.11 12.17 -0.33
CA TRP A 387 9.21 11.96 0.62
C TRP A 387 10.37 11.13 0.03
N TYR A 388 10.51 11.10 -1.28
CA TYR A 388 11.55 10.36 -2.02
C TYR A 388 11.60 8.85 -1.72
N PHE A 389 10.45 8.24 -1.39
CA PHE A 389 10.38 6.79 -1.16
C PHE A 389 10.67 5.97 -2.42
N ASP A 390 10.22 6.45 -3.58
CA ASP A 390 10.45 5.76 -4.86
C ASP A 390 11.95 5.74 -5.19
N GLU A 391 12.63 6.87 -5.01
CA GLU A 391 14.07 7.02 -5.22
C GLU A 391 14.89 6.23 -4.19
N LEU A 392 14.43 6.19 -2.93
CA LEU A 392 15.06 5.38 -1.89
C LEU A 392 14.98 3.89 -2.23
N TYR A 393 13.83 3.41 -2.72
CA TYR A 393 13.65 2.02 -3.13
C TYR A 393 14.44 1.68 -4.39
N GLU A 394 14.55 2.61 -5.34
CA GLU A 394 15.42 2.43 -6.49
C GLU A 394 16.87 2.22 -6.04
N LEU A 395 17.35 3.04 -5.10
CA LEU A 395 18.72 2.96 -4.61
C LEU A 395 19.00 1.67 -3.83
N ILE A 396 18.09 1.28 -2.91
CA ILE A 396 18.32 0.17 -1.97
C ILE A 396 18.00 -1.18 -2.58
N PHE A 397 16.95 -1.28 -3.42
CA PHE A 397 16.45 -2.56 -3.93
C PHE A 397 16.65 -2.72 -5.42
N ILE A 398 16.24 -1.73 -6.25
CA ILE A 398 16.16 -1.92 -7.69
C ILE A 398 17.55 -1.93 -8.32
N ARG A 399 18.42 -0.95 -7.99
CA ARG A 399 19.80 -0.90 -8.53
C ARG A 399 20.64 -2.11 -8.13
N PRO A 400 20.66 -2.54 -6.84
CA PRO A 400 21.36 -3.75 -6.46
C PRO A 400 20.82 -5.00 -7.14
N ALA A 401 19.48 -5.15 -7.23
CA ALA A 401 18.88 -6.30 -7.92
C ALA A 401 19.25 -6.35 -9.41
N LYS A 402 19.20 -5.20 -10.11
CA LYS A 402 19.67 -5.09 -11.50
C LYS A 402 21.14 -5.41 -11.64
N TRP A 403 21.99 -4.94 -10.71
CA TRP A 403 23.41 -5.24 -10.72
C TRP A 403 23.69 -6.74 -10.50
N ILE A 404 23.04 -7.36 -9.51
CA ILE A 404 23.15 -8.79 -9.25
C ILE A 404 22.68 -9.60 -10.47
N GLY A 405 21.52 -9.25 -11.03
CA GLY A 405 20.99 -9.89 -12.24
C GLY A 405 21.96 -9.76 -13.45
N TYR A 406 22.59 -8.60 -13.59
CA TYR A 406 23.62 -8.41 -14.63
C TYR A 406 24.84 -9.31 -14.41
N GLN A 407 25.31 -9.47 -13.15
CA GLN A 407 26.43 -10.37 -12.84
C GLN A 407 26.06 -11.82 -13.15
N PHE A 408 24.86 -12.27 -12.74
CA PHE A 408 24.41 -13.63 -13.07
C PHE A 408 24.31 -13.85 -14.57
N TRP A 409 23.73 -12.91 -15.30
CA TRP A 409 23.61 -13.01 -16.76
C TRP A 409 24.98 -12.99 -17.47
N LYS A 410 25.81 -11.98 -17.22
CA LYS A 410 27.06 -11.80 -18.00
C LYS A 410 28.20 -12.68 -17.52
N ILE A 411 28.32 -12.91 -16.22
CA ILE A 411 29.40 -13.73 -15.66
C ILE A 411 28.91 -15.16 -15.47
N GLY A 412 27.76 -15.36 -14.82
CA GLY A 412 27.22 -16.70 -14.57
C GLY A 412 26.90 -17.42 -15.87
N ASP A 413 25.90 -16.92 -16.59
CA ASP A 413 25.46 -17.58 -17.84
C ASP A 413 26.53 -17.45 -18.95
N GLY A 414 26.91 -16.20 -19.30
CA GLY A 414 27.75 -15.98 -20.48
C GLY A 414 29.19 -16.44 -20.34
N LYS A 415 29.86 -16.18 -19.20
CA LYS A 415 31.29 -16.58 -19.06
C LYS A 415 31.48 -17.97 -18.45
N ILE A 416 30.66 -18.33 -17.44
CA ILE A 416 30.86 -19.60 -16.72
C ILE A 416 30.11 -20.71 -17.46
N ILE A 417 28.77 -20.61 -17.59
CA ILE A 417 27.98 -21.70 -18.16
C ILE A 417 28.26 -21.86 -19.64
N ASP A 418 28.09 -20.81 -20.43
CA ASP A 418 28.33 -20.88 -21.88
C ASP A 418 29.82 -20.97 -22.21
N GLY A 419 30.63 -20.10 -21.60
CA GLY A 419 32.07 -20.00 -21.90
C GLY A 419 32.87 -21.22 -21.53
N PHE A 420 32.63 -21.87 -20.40
CA PHE A 420 33.26 -23.14 -20.03
C PHE A 420 32.48 -24.38 -20.51
N GLY A 421 31.15 -24.26 -20.65
CA GLY A 421 30.29 -25.34 -21.12
C GLY A 421 30.27 -25.43 -22.66
N PRO A 422 29.15 -25.14 -23.33
CA PRO A 422 28.99 -25.39 -24.78
C PRO A 422 30.08 -24.71 -25.64
N ASP A 423 30.29 -23.42 -25.42
CA ASP A 423 31.25 -22.64 -26.24
C ASP A 423 32.71 -23.01 -25.95
N GLY A 424 33.03 -23.19 -24.67
CA GLY A 424 34.37 -23.61 -24.25
C GLY A 424 34.72 -25.01 -24.77
N VAL A 425 33.82 -25.97 -24.64
CA VAL A 425 33.99 -27.33 -25.15
C VAL A 425 34.12 -27.34 -26.68
N SER A 426 33.23 -26.61 -27.37
CA SER A 426 33.29 -26.50 -28.82
C SER A 426 34.59 -25.85 -29.30
N GLY A 427 35.03 -24.79 -28.60
CA GLY A 427 36.29 -24.11 -28.86
C GLY A 427 37.50 -25.02 -28.63
N ALA A 428 37.49 -25.79 -27.54
CA ALA A 428 38.54 -26.78 -27.26
C ALA A 428 38.59 -27.88 -28.32
N ILE A 429 37.43 -28.41 -28.74
CA ILE A 429 37.36 -29.41 -29.81
C ILE A 429 37.88 -28.80 -31.11
N ALA A 430 37.48 -27.60 -31.49
CA ALA A 430 37.96 -26.91 -32.70
C ALA A 430 39.47 -26.69 -32.65
N TRP A 431 40.03 -26.32 -31.48
CA TRP A 431 41.48 -26.16 -31.29
C TRP A 431 42.22 -27.49 -31.44
N VAL A 432 41.72 -28.57 -30.78
CA VAL A 432 42.31 -29.93 -30.91
C VAL A 432 42.22 -30.41 -32.36
N ALA A 433 41.09 -30.27 -33.01
CA ALA A 433 40.92 -30.63 -34.40
C ALA A 433 41.89 -29.88 -35.33
N GLY A 434 42.09 -28.56 -35.08
CA GLY A 434 43.06 -27.74 -35.81
C GLY A 434 44.51 -28.22 -35.63
N LYS A 435 44.87 -28.72 -34.43
CA LYS A 435 46.17 -29.33 -34.16
C LYS A 435 46.30 -30.72 -34.83
N ALA A 436 45.27 -31.55 -34.66
CA ALA A 436 45.22 -32.88 -35.22
C ALA A 436 45.34 -32.86 -36.78
N ARG A 437 44.67 -31.91 -37.43
CA ARG A 437 44.75 -31.73 -38.87
C ARG A 437 46.17 -31.46 -39.36
N ARG A 438 47.04 -30.83 -38.55
CA ARG A 438 48.45 -30.57 -38.92
C ARG A 438 49.31 -31.82 -38.89
N VAL A 439 48.88 -32.90 -38.22
CA VAL A 439 49.57 -34.20 -38.25
C VAL A 439 49.44 -34.86 -39.60
N GLN A 440 48.36 -34.56 -40.31
CA GLN A 440 48.19 -34.99 -41.70
C GLN A 440 49.01 -34.08 -42.64
N THR A 441 50.23 -34.48 -42.90
CA THR A 441 51.19 -33.70 -43.73
C THR A 441 50.92 -33.80 -45.22
N GLY A 442 50.16 -34.78 -45.66
CA GLY A 442 49.89 -35.05 -47.07
C GLY A 442 51.02 -35.79 -47.82
N TYR A 443 52.15 -36.04 -47.16
CA TYR A 443 53.27 -36.73 -47.75
C TYR A 443 53.29 -38.24 -47.39
N LEU A 444 53.19 -39.10 -48.40
CA LEU A 444 53.09 -40.56 -48.22
C LEU A 444 54.18 -41.16 -47.35
N TYR A 445 55.42 -40.70 -47.48
CA TYR A 445 56.57 -41.20 -46.71
C TYR A 445 56.45 -40.91 -45.21
N HIS A 446 55.83 -39.85 -44.77
CA HIS A 446 55.55 -39.58 -43.34
C HIS A 446 54.63 -40.65 -42.77
N TYR A 447 53.57 -41.03 -43.50
CA TYR A 447 52.63 -42.05 -43.02
C TYR A 447 53.28 -43.44 -43.00
N ALA A 448 54.08 -43.78 -44.04
CA ALA A 448 54.85 -45.04 -44.08
C ALA A 448 55.80 -45.12 -42.90
N PHE A 449 56.51 -44.03 -42.56
CA PHE A 449 57.44 -43.97 -41.46
C PHE A 449 56.78 -44.16 -40.10
N VAL A 450 55.64 -43.48 -39.88
CA VAL A 450 54.86 -43.63 -38.63
C VAL A 450 54.28 -45.03 -38.48
N MET A 451 53.80 -45.65 -39.59
CA MET A 451 53.36 -47.04 -39.57
C MET A 451 54.51 -47.99 -39.22
N LEU A 452 55.70 -47.76 -39.76
CA LEU A 452 56.92 -48.56 -39.42
C LEU A 452 57.25 -48.46 -37.93
N ILE A 453 57.26 -47.24 -37.38
CA ILE A 453 57.46 -47.00 -35.93
C ILE A 453 56.38 -47.75 -35.13
N GLY A 454 55.13 -47.68 -35.52
CA GLY A 454 54.01 -48.39 -34.86
C GLY A 454 54.20 -49.90 -34.88
N VAL A 455 54.61 -50.47 -36.00
CA VAL A 455 54.91 -51.90 -36.09
C VAL A 455 56.06 -52.29 -35.19
N VAL A 456 57.20 -51.53 -35.20
CA VAL A 456 58.35 -51.78 -34.31
C VAL A 456 57.94 -51.69 -32.83
N ALA A 457 57.19 -50.67 -32.48
CA ALA A 457 56.67 -50.52 -31.10
C ALA A 457 55.77 -51.71 -30.66
N LEU A 458 54.86 -52.16 -31.51
CA LEU A 458 53.98 -53.31 -31.24
C LEU A 458 54.79 -54.62 -31.14
N LEU A 459 55.74 -54.84 -32.02
CA LEU A 459 56.66 -56.05 -31.97
C LEU A 459 57.52 -56.00 -30.68
N THR A 460 58.05 -54.85 -30.34
CA THR A 460 58.82 -54.69 -29.10
C THR A 460 57.94 -54.93 -27.87
N TRP A 461 56.76 -54.34 -27.84
CA TRP A 461 55.77 -54.56 -26.77
C TRP A 461 55.43 -56.03 -26.62
N TYR A 462 55.12 -56.68 -27.74
CA TYR A 462 54.80 -58.13 -27.75
C TYR A 462 55.98 -59.01 -27.31
N GLY A 463 57.21 -58.67 -27.74
CA GLY A 463 58.39 -59.39 -27.39
C GLY A 463 58.86 -59.28 -25.91
N PHE A 464 58.41 -58.19 -25.22
CA PHE A 464 58.66 -57.99 -23.79
C PHE A 464 57.54 -58.52 -22.89
N GLN A 465 56.46 -59.06 -23.44
CA GLN A 465 55.42 -59.70 -22.59
C GLN A 465 55.93 -61.06 -22.11
N PRO A 466 55.89 -61.39 -20.80
CA PRO A 466 56.21 -62.70 -20.31
C PRO A 466 55.31 -63.79 -20.93
N GLY A 467 55.74 -64.46 -21.96
CA GLY A 467 55.01 -65.48 -22.73
C GLY A 467 54.89 -65.21 -24.25
N GLY A 468 55.49 -64.14 -24.77
CA GLY A 468 55.64 -63.87 -26.22
C GLY A 468 56.78 -64.60 -26.81
N VAL A 469 56.46 -65.59 -27.67
CA VAL A 469 57.30 -66.41 -28.56
C VAL A 469 58.23 -67.37 -27.79
N GLN A 470 57.78 -68.62 -27.64
CA GLN A 470 58.59 -69.80 -27.81
C GLN A 470 58.77 -70.13 -29.28
#